data_ac87bde1510399721f71f5cc01f3abdb
#
_entry.id   ac87bde1510399721f71f5cc01f3abdb
#
_cell.length_a   1.000
_cell.length_b   1.000
_cell.length_c   1.000
_cell.angle_alpha   90.00
_cell.angle_beta   90.00
_cell.angle_gamma   90.00
#
_symmetry.space_group_name_H-M   'P 1'
#
loop_
_entity.id
_entity.type
_entity.pdbx_description
1 polymer ?
#
loop_
_entity_poly.entity_id
_entity_poly.type
_entity_poly.pdbx_seq_one_letter_code
_entity_poly.pdbx_strand_id
1 'polypeptide(L)'
;MKRIQILLFATVVALCSFTSAKAQNLQVFYDFNRGCVTSTVEMFRPDGGGSTFFFVDFDYSPNAIGAYWEIARELNFWQNSKMNWLSVHVEYNGGLSNTMSFNNAFLGGLTYSGHSKDFTKTWSLSAMYKVIPGTVDAQGKSQIHNFQITGVWGIEFAKGWCTFSGFADFWREPRSWQGTEYIFMSEPQFWVNLNNLKGWEKVRLSIGGEVELSANFVGKSFCAMPAVGAKWTF
;
A
#
# COMPACT_ATOMS: atom_id res chain seq x y z
N MET A 1 -14.35 12.42 -22.71
CA MET A 1 -13.88 11.30 -21.85
C MET A 1 -12.58 10.68 -22.35
N LYS A 2 -12.45 10.15 -23.57
CA LYS A 2 -11.20 9.53 -24.08
C LYS A 2 -9.95 10.44 -24.00
N ARG A 3 -10.06 11.76 -24.19
CA ARG A 3 -8.92 12.69 -24.14
C ARG A 3 -8.38 12.93 -22.71
N ILE A 4 -9.23 12.87 -21.70
CA ILE A 4 -8.83 13.03 -20.28
C ILE A 4 -8.09 11.78 -19.81
N GLN A 5 -8.51 10.59 -20.21
CA GLN A 5 -7.83 9.33 -19.90
C GLN A 5 -6.42 9.25 -20.51
N ILE A 6 -6.25 9.76 -21.74
CA ILE A 6 -4.94 9.82 -22.40
C ILE A 6 -4.04 10.85 -21.72
N LEU A 7 -4.58 12.00 -21.27
CA LEU A 7 -3.80 12.99 -20.53
C LEU A 7 -3.35 12.47 -19.16
N LEU A 8 -4.21 11.81 -18.40
CA LEU A 8 -3.87 11.19 -17.12
C LEU A 8 -2.77 10.12 -17.29
N PHE A 9 -2.91 9.25 -18.29
CA PHE A 9 -1.90 8.23 -18.60
C PHE A 9 -0.55 8.88 -19.01
N ALA A 10 -0.59 9.92 -19.85
CA ALA A 10 0.60 10.65 -20.27
C ALA A 10 1.28 11.39 -19.10
N THR A 11 0.50 11.92 -18.14
CA THR A 11 1.04 12.61 -16.95
C THR A 11 1.69 11.63 -16.00
N VAL A 12 1.11 10.44 -15.78
CA VAL A 12 1.71 9.36 -14.99
C VAL A 12 3.03 8.88 -15.63
N VAL A 13 3.06 8.68 -16.95
CA VAL A 13 4.29 8.30 -17.69
C VAL A 13 5.35 9.40 -17.64
N ALA A 14 4.97 10.69 -17.69
CA ALA A 14 5.91 11.80 -17.60
C ALA A 14 6.52 11.96 -16.20
N LEU A 15 5.80 11.67 -15.12
CA LEU A 15 6.31 11.67 -13.76
C LEU A 15 7.36 10.57 -13.52
N CYS A 16 7.32 9.48 -14.30
CA CYS A 16 8.28 8.38 -14.24
C CYS A 16 9.64 8.68 -14.87
N SER A 17 9.81 9.84 -15.53
CA SER A 17 11.04 10.19 -16.27
C SER A 17 12.13 10.88 -15.44
N PHE A 18 11.91 11.15 -14.16
CA PHE A 18 12.87 11.86 -13.32
C PHE A 18 13.63 10.93 -12.36
N THR A 19 14.86 10.60 -12.76
CA THR A 19 16.04 10.21 -11.97
C THR A 19 15.98 9.04 -11.01
N SER A 20 16.81 8.01 -11.27
CA SER A 20 17.59 7.14 -10.34
C SER A 20 16.95 6.61 -9.03
N ALA A 21 15.68 6.71 -8.78
CA ALA A 21 15.05 6.05 -7.64
C ALA A 21 14.62 4.64 -8.05
N LYS A 22 15.47 3.65 -7.79
CA LYS A 22 15.24 2.22 -8.11
C LYS A 22 14.13 1.54 -7.27
N ALA A 23 13.21 2.30 -6.69
CA ALA A 23 12.20 1.81 -5.77
C ALA A 23 10.79 2.29 -6.11
N GLN A 24 10.56 2.72 -7.34
CA GLN A 24 9.23 3.06 -7.86
C GLN A 24 8.73 1.94 -8.74
N ASN A 25 7.46 1.60 -8.61
CA ASN A 25 6.84 0.62 -9.48
C ASN A 25 5.41 1.05 -9.87
N LEU A 26 4.98 0.52 -11.01
CA LEU A 26 3.60 0.56 -11.48
C LEU A 26 3.09 -0.88 -11.51
N GLN A 27 2.01 -1.13 -10.83
CA GLN A 27 1.30 -2.40 -10.84
C GLN A 27 -0.03 -2.21 -11.57
N VAL A 28 -0.40 -3.18 -12.39
CA VAL A 28 -1.69 -3.20 -13.07
C VAL A 28 -2.30 -4.58 -12.84
N PHE A 29 -3.50 -4.60 -12.27
CA PHE A 29 -4.20 -5.81 -11.89
C PHE A 29 -5.54 -5.94 -12.61
N TYR A 30 -5.99 -7.16 -12.75
CA TYR A 30 -7.39 -7.50 -12.99
C TYR A 30 -7.96 -8.15 -11.74
N ASP A 31 -8.89 -7.47 -11.09
CA ASP A 31 -9.59 -7.95 -9.90
C ASP A 31 -10.78 -8.81 -10.34
N PHE A 32 -10.76 -10.08 -9.95
CA PHE A 32 -11.81 -11.04 -10.35
C PHE A 32 -13.14 -10.80 -9.65
N ASN A 33 -13.14 -10.28 -8.45
CA ASN A 33 -14.36 -10.01 -7.68
C ASN A 33 -15.04 -8.72 -8.14
N ARG A 34 -14.25 -7.67 -8.40
CA ARG A 34 -14.76 -6.38 -8.92
C ARG A 34 -15.00 -6.42 -10.44
N GLY A 35 -14.41 -7.38 -11.16
CA GLY A 35 -14.53 -7.52 -12.61
C GLY A 35 -13.94 -6.34 -13.38
N CYS A 36 -12.95 -5.66 -12.84
CA CYS A 36 -12.34 -4.47 -13.45
C CYS A 36 -10.82 -4.46 -13.29
N VAL A 37 -10.20 -3.56 -14.05
CA VAL A 37 -8.76 -3.26 -13.92
C VAL A 37 -8.57 -2.26 -12.78
N THR A 38 -7.50 -2.46 -12.02
CA THR A 38 -6.96 -1.52 -11.03
C THR A 38 -5.50 -1.25 -11.33
N SER A 39 -4.95 -0.18 -10.82
CA SER A 39 -3.51 0.06 -10.89
C SER A 39 -3.00 0.77 -9.65
N THR A 40 -1.78 0.43 -9.24
CA THR A 40 -1.07 1.03 -8.13
C THR A 40 0.22 1.65 -8.62
N VAL A 41 0.46 2.90 -8.26
CA VAL A 41 1.78 3.53 -8.34
C VAL A 41 2.35 3.56 -6.93
N GLU A 42 3.49 2.94 -6.75
CA GLU A 42 4.11 2.79 -5.43
C GLU A 42 5.56 3.26 -5.45
N MET A 43 6.00 3.85 -4.35
CA MET A 43 7.40 4.19 -4.11
C MET A 43 7.79 3.87 -2.67
N PHE A 44 8.91 3.17 -2.52
CA PHE A 44 9.65 3.08 -1.26
C PHE A 44 11.05 3.63 -1.46
N ARG A 45 11.44 4.65 -0.68
CA ARG A 45 12.75 5.29 -0.79
C ARG A 45 13.39 5.45 0.57
N PRO A 46 14.43 4.65 0.91
CA PRO A 46 15.28 4.91 2.06
C PRO A 46 16.21 6.09 1.81
N ASP A 47 16.53 6.82 2.85
CA ASP A 47 17.49 7.93 2.83
C ASP A 47 18.25 8.04 4.16
N GLY A 48 19.14 9.05 4.28
CA GLY A 48 19.93 9.27 5.47
C GLY A 48 19.15 9.66 6.74
N GLY A 49 17.84 9.89 6.66
CA GLY A 49 16.97 10.24 7.79
C GLY A 49 15.90 9.19 8.10
N GLY A 50 15.83 8.12 7.32
CA GLY A 50 14.80 7.08 7.44
C GLY A 50 14.31 6.58 6.09
N SER A 51 13.00 6.60 5.85
CA SER A 51 12.43 6.22 4.55
C SER A 51 11.14 6.97 4.27
N THR A 52 10.84 7.15 3.00
CA THR A 52 9.54 7.65 2.50
C THR A 52 8.86 6.52 1.75
N PHE A 53 7.60 6.31 2.04
CA PHE A 53 6.72 5.41 1.31
C PHE A 53 5.49 6.18 0.84
N PHE A 54 5.04 5.89 -0.36
CA PHE A 54 3.70 6.25 -0.79
C PHE A 54 3.18 5.24 -1.79
N PHE A 55 1.87 5.11 -1.85
CA PHE A 55 1.20 4.54 -3.00
C PHE A 55 -0.06 5.32 -3.36
N VAL A 56 -0.51 5.12 -4.59
CA VAL A 56 -1.79 5.60 -5.08
C VAL A 56 -2.43 4.46 -5.85
N ASP A 57 -3.58 4.01 -5.40
CA ASP A 57 -4.42 3.04 -6.08
C ASP A 57 -5.46 3.74 -6.94
N PHE A 58 -5.70 3.21 -8.12
CA PHE A 58 -6.74 3.69 -9.04
C PHE A 58 -7.69 2.55 -9.38
N ASP A 59 -8.97 2.78 -9.16
CA ASP A 59 -10.05 1.91 -9.60
C ASP A 59 -10.62 2.41 -10.92
N TYR A 60 -10.72 1.51 -11.92
CA TYR A 60 -11.26 1.83 -13.23
C TYR A 60 -12.63 1.17 -13.48
N SER A 61 -13.36 0.84 -12.43
CA SER A 61 -14.70 0.31 -12.53
C SER A 61 -15.61 1.31 -13.26
N PRO A 62 -16.45 0.87 -14.22
CA PRO A 62 -17.38 1.76 -14.91
C PRO A 62 -18.33 2.52 -13.98
N ASN A 63 -18.63 1.94 -12.83
CA ASN A 63 -19.60 2.48 -11.86
C ASN A 63 -18.96 3.20 -10.69
N ALA A 64 -17.67 2.95 -10.40
CA ALA A 64 -16.96 3.50 -9.24
C ALA A 64 -15.50 3.78 -9.60
N ILE A 65 -15.26 4.90 -10.26
CA ILE A 65 -13.90 5.40 -10.49
C ILE A 65 -13.41 6.08 -9.22
N GLY A 66 -12.24 5.68 -8.75
CA GLY A 66 -11.67 6.25 -7.53
C GLY A 66 -10.16 6.24 -7.52
N ALA A 67 -9.60 6.98 -6.58
CA ALA A 67 -8.21 6.92 -6.21
C ALA A 67 -8.09 6.96 -4.68
N TYR A 68 -7.27 6.09 -4.13
CA TYR A 68 -6.88 6.09 -2.72
C TYR A 68 -5.36 6.20 -2.62
N TRP A 69 -4.87 6.89 -1.62
CA TRP A 69 -3.42 7.08 -1.41
C TRP A 69 -3.05 7.07 0.05
N GLU A 70 -1.83 6.63 0.30
CA GLU A 70 -1.14 6.76 1.56
C GLU A 70 0.24 7.38 1.33
N ILE A 71 0.66 8.24 2.23
CA ILE A 71 1.98 8.86 2.22
C ILE A 71 2.54 8.77 3.63
N ALA A 72 3.62 8.01 3.79
CA ALA A 72 4.26 7.76 5.07
C ALA A 72 5.72 8.19 5.08
N ARG A 73 6.18 8.64 6.24
CA ARG A 73 7.57 8.95 6.51
C ARG A 73 8.03 8.29 7.81
N GLU A 74 9.10 7.52 7.70
CA GLU A 74 9.85 7.04 8.84
C GLU A 74 10.99 8.02 9.15
N LEU A 75 11.07 8.48 10.39
CA LEU A 75 12.12 9.34 10.90
C LEU A 75 12.98 8.55 11.88
N ASN A 76 14.16 8.15 11.45
CA ASN A 76 15.09 7.37 12.26
C ASN A 76 16.13 8.28 12.92
N PHE A 77 15.83 8.72 14.15
CA PHE A 77 16.72 9.56 14.95
C PHE A 77 17.87 8.77 15.61
N TRP A 78 17.81 7.42 15.59
CA TRP A 78 18.72 6.54 16.32
C TRP A 78 19.66 5.73 15.43
N GLN A 79 19.88 6.16 14.18
CA GLN A 79 20.66 5.42 13.17
C GLN A 79 22.05 4.99 13.64
N ASN A 80 22.72 5.84 14.43
CA ASN A 80 24.08 5.60 14.94
C ASN A 80 24.09 4.93 16.32
N SER A 81 23.00 4.34 16.75
CA SER A 81 22.85 3.69 18.04
C SER A 81 22.44 2.22 17.92
N LYS A 82 22.37 1.53 19.05
CA LYS A 82 21.81 0.16 19.13
C LYS A 82 20.30 0.10 18.85
N MET A 83 19.65 1.24 18.76
CA MET A 83 18.20 1.37 18.46
C MET A 83 17.95 1.77 17.00
N ASN A 84 18.88 1.53 16.09
CA ASN A 84 18.76 1.87 14.68
C ASN A 84 17.58 1.16 13.95
N TRP A 85 16.99 0.18 14.58
CA TRP A 85 15.80 -0.54 14.17
C TRP A 85 14.48 0.21 14.48
N LEU A 86 14.53 1.32 15.27
CA LEU A 86 13.37 2.08 15.69
C LEU A 86 13.28 3.40 14.92
N SER A 87 12.09 3.74 14.45
CA SER A 87 11.76 5.04 13.83
C SER A 87 10.47 5.62 14.39
N VAL A 88 10.31 6.93 14.22
CA VAL A 88 9.03 7.61 14.41
C VAL A 88 8.31 7.60 13.08
N HIS A 89 7.07 7.12 13.08
CA HIS A 89 6.19 7.05 11.92
C HIS A 89 5.24 8.23 11.89
N VAL A 90 5.08 8.83 10.72
CA VAL A 90 4.01 9.79 10.41
C VAL A 90 3.41 9.46 9.05
N GLU A 91 2.07 9.47 8.96
CA GLU A 91 1.36 9.04 7.75
C GLU A 91 0.07 9.85 7.55
N TYR A 92 -0.27 10.06 6.30
CA TYR A 92 -1.53 10.63 5.86
C TYR A 92 -2.17 9.73 4.80
N ASN A 93 -3.45 9.41 5.00
CA ASN A 93 -4.26 8.62 4.08
C ASN A 93 -5.42 9.45 3.58
N GLY A 94 -5.77 9.29 2.31
CA GLY A 94 -6.88 10.00 1.69
C GLY A 94 -7.35 9.31 0.42
N GLY A 95 -8.43 9.84 -0.16
CA GLY A 95 -8.93 9.29 -1.41
C GLY A 95 -10.10 10.09 -1.96
N LEU A 96 -10.36 9.89 -3.24
CA LEU A 96 -11.47 10.49 -3.97
C LEU A 96 -12.16 9.42 -4.79
N SER A 97 -13.49 9.48 -4.88
CA SER A 97 -14.29 8.63 -5.73
C SER A 97 -15.44 9.44 -6.31
N ASN A 98 -15.95 9.00 -7.46
CA ASN A 98 -17.16 9.57 -8.04
C ASN A 98 -18.44 9.12 -7.33
N THR A 99 -18.35 8.17 -6.38
CA THR A 99 -19.51 7.63 -5.67
C THR A 99 -19.53 8.03 -4.20
N MET A 100 -18.37 8.20 -3.56
CA MET A 100 -18.24 8.60 -2.17
C MET A 100 -16.90 9.30 -1.92
N SER A 101 -16.83 10.09 -0.86
CA SER A 101 -15.58 10.64 -0.36
C SER A 101 -14.98 9.69 0.69
N PHE A 102 -13.68 9.46 0.61
CA PHE A 102 -12.94 8.79 1.68
C PHE A 102 -12.65 9.78 2.82
N ASN A 103 -12.77 9.33 4.06
CA ASN A 103 -12.31 10.13 5.19
C ASN A 103 -10.78 10.24 5.16
N ASN A 104 -10.29 11.46 5.44
CA ASN A 104 -8.85 11.61 5.69
C ASN A 104 -8.48 10.89 6.98
N ALA A 105 -7.27 10.31 7.02
CA ALA A 105 -6.70 9.77 8.24
C ALA A 105 -5.29 10.31 8.44
N PHE A 106 -4.94 10.60 9.69
CA PHE A 106 -3.62 11.03 10.12
C PHE A 106 -3.10 10.04 11.15
N LEU A 107 -1.92 9.49 10.91
CA LEU A 107 -1.33 8.50 11.79
C LEU A 107 0.03 8.98 12.30
N GLY A 108 0.31 8.65 13.54
CA GLY A 108 1.62 8.90 14.15
C GLY A 108 1.93 7.83 15.18
N GLY A 109 3.18 7.34 15.17
CA GLY A 109 3.54 6.23 16.04
C GLY A 109 5.01 5.87 15.97
N LEU A 110 5.28 4.60 16.25
CA LEU A 110 6.60 4.02 16.22
C LEU A 110 6.63 2.80 15.31
N THR A 111 7.72 2.64 14.58
CA THR A 111 7.98 1.49 13.72
C THR A 111 9.24 0.76 14.15
N TYR A 112 9.13 -0.54 14.35
CA TYR A 112 10.24 -1.48 14.41
C TYR A 112 10.52 -2.00 13.00
N SER A 113 11.76 -1.89 12.51
CA SER A 113 12.16 -2.39 11.19
C SER A 113 13.36 -3.32 11.30
N GLY A 114 13.39 -4.32 10.43
CA GLY A 114 14.48 -5.26 10.35
C GLY A 114 14.70 -5.82 8.96
N HIS A 115 15.86 -6.45 8.75
CA HIS A 115 16.21 -7.09 7.50
C HIS A 115 17.23 -8.21 7.72
N SER A 116 17.30 -9.15 6.76
CA SER A 116 18.38 -10.13 6.68
C SER A 116 19.70 -9.45 6.27
N LYS A 117 20.83 -10.10 6.52
CA LYS A 117 22.17 -9.54 6.18
C LYS A 117 22.34 -9.20 4.70
N ASP A 118 21.69 -9.95 3.84
CA ASP A 118 21.72 -9.82 2.39
C ASP A 118 20.54 -8.99 1.82
N PHE A 119 19.70 -8.42 2.70
CA PHE A 119 18.49 -7.67 2.36
C PHE A 119 17.46 -8.42 1.51
N THR A 120 17.59 -9.75 1.38
CA THR A 120 16.57 -10.55 0.69
C THR A 120 15.27 -10.69 1.50
N LYS A 121 15.32 -10.38 2.79
CA LYS A 121 14.15 -10.34 3.67
C LYS A 121 14.13 -9.03 4.43
N THR A 122 13.00 -8.35 4.35
CA THR A 122 12.73 -7.11 5.08
C THR A 122 11.39 -7.24 5.79
N TRP A 123 11.26 -6.59 6.94
CA TRP A 123 10.00 -6.53 7.68
C TRP A 123 9.92 -5.27 8.50
N SER A 124 8.72 -4.84 8.77
CA SER A 124 8.45 -3.81 9.76
C SER A 124 7.16 -4.09 10.53
N LEU A 125 7.06 -3.52 11.72
CA LEU A 125 5.86 -3.53 12.54
C LEU A 125 5.68 -2.13 13.13
N SER A 126 4.57 -1.50 12.80
CA SER A 126 4.21 -0.16 13.25
C SER A 126 3.04 -0.21 14.22
N ALA A 127 3.11 0.58 15.28
CA ALA A 127 2.00 0.82 16.21
C ALA A 127 1.71 2.31 16.23
N MET A 128 0.50 2.69 15.82
CA MET A 128 0.14 4.06 15.49
C MET A 128 -1.15 4.51 16.18
N TYR A 129 -1.16 5.73 16.62
CA TYR A 129 -2.36 6.48 16.92
C TYR A 129 -2.94 7.01 15.61
N LYS A 130 -4.24 6.77 15.38
CA LYS A 130 -4.94 7.11 14.14
C LYS A 130 -6.06 8.09 14.42
N VAL A 131 -6.07 9.21 13.74
CA VAL A 131 -7.13 10.22 13.80
C VAL A 131 -7.88 10.21 12.47
N ILE A 132 -9.19 9.96 12.53
CA ILE A 132 -10.07 9.94 11.36
C ILE A 132 -11.17 11.01 11.60
N PRO A 133 -10.99 12.24 11.14
CA PRO A 133 -11.99 13.30 11.29
C PRO A 133 -13.33 12.91 10.66
N GLY A 134 -14.41 13.23 11.33
CA GLY A 134 -15.77 12.93 10.86
C GLY A 134 -16.32 11.56 11.23
N THR A 135 -15.51 10.67 11.81
CA THR A 135 -16.01 9.36 12.27
C THR A 135 -16.94 9.50 13.46
N VAL A 136 -18.10 8.85 13.39
CA VAL A 136 -19.10 8.80 14.44
C VAL A 136 -19.59 7.36 14.66
N ASP A 137 -20.00 7.05 15.90
CA ASP A 137 -20.67 5.77 16.20
C ASP A 137 -22.16 5.79 15.78
N ALA A 138 -22.83 4.67 16.05
CA ALA A 138 -24.27 4.51 15.71
C ALA A 138 -25.19 5.51 16.43
N GLN A 139 -24.73 6.15 17.50
CA GLN A 139 -25.44 7.18 18.26
C GLN A 139 -25.06 8.61 17.81
N GLY A 140 -24.22 8.75 16.78
CA GLY A 140 -23.74 10.04 16.28
C GLY A 140 -22.64 10.68 17.15
N LYS A 141 -22.10 9.98 18.14
CA LYS A 141 -21.03 10.47 18.99
C LYS A 141 -19.69 10.39 18.25
N SER A 142 -18.89 11.45 18.33
CA SER A 142 -17.56 11.52 17.68
C SER A 142 -16.64 10.40 18.16
N GLN A 143 -16.02 9.70 17.20
CA GLN A 143 -15.11 8.56 17.39
C GLN A 143 -13.82 8.75 16.56
N ILE A 144 -13.29 9.96 16.54
CA ILE A 144 -12.14 10.34 15.70
C ILE A 144 -10.82 9.75 16.17
N HIS A 145 -10.72 9.30 17.42
CA HIS A 145 -9.49 8.78 18.02
C HIS A 145 -9.45 7.26 17.97
N ASN A 146 -8.49 6.74 17.24
CA ASN A 146 -8.38 5.33 16.94
C ASN A 146 -6.90 4.89 17.02
N PHE A 147 -6.62 3.66 16.66
CA PHE A 147 -5.28 3.10 16.52
C PHE A 147 -5.17 2.24 15.28
N GLN A 148 -3.95 2.00 14.84
CA GLN A 148 -3.62 1.05 13.77
C GLN A 148 -2.33 0.32 14.11
N ILE A 149 -2.29 -0.98 13.79
CA ILE A 149 -1.09 -1.80 13.80
C ILE A 149 -0.88 -2.29 12.37
N THR A 150 0.30 -2.05 11.82
CA THR A 150 0.66 -2.42 10.45
C THR A 150 1.91 -3.30 10.47
N GLY A 151 1.82 -4.48 9.89
CA GLY A 151 2.97 -5.34 9.59
C GLY A 151 3.23 -5.34 8.09
N VAL A 152 4.50 -5.13 7.68
CA VAL A 152 4.92 -5.17 6.27
C VAL A 152 6.03 -6.17 6.10
N TRP A 153 6.04 -6.91 5.00
CA TRP A 153 7.11 -7.85 4.67
C TRP A 153 7.49 -7.81 3.19
N GLY A 154 8.74 -8.13 2.92
CA GLY A 154 9.29 -8.34 1.59
C GLY A 154 10.29 -9.48 1.65
N ILE A 155 10.08 -10.54 0.87
CA ILE A 155 10.92 -11.74 0.83
C ILE A 155 11.25 -12.04 -0.62
N GLU A 156 12.53 -11.91 -0.97
CA GLU A 156 13.06 -12.37 -2.24
C GLU A 156 13.66 -13.76 -2.06
N PHE A 157 13.34 -14.69 -2.93
CA PHE A 157 13.80 -16.08 -2.85
C PHE A 157 14.00 -16.70 -4.23
N ALA A 158 14.40 -17.98 -4.27
CA ALA A 158 14.76 -18.68 -5.51
C ALA A 158 15.80 -17.89 -6.34
N LYS A 159 16.83 -17.30 -5.67
CA LYS A 159 17.88 -16.48 -6.30
C LYS A 159 17.33 -15.26 -7.07
N GLY A 160 16.31 -14.62 -6.53
CA GLY A 160 15.69 -13.43 -7.12
C GLY A 160 14.59 -13.71 -8.14
N TRP A 161 14.30 -14.98 -8.44
CA TRP A 161 13.20 -15.33 -9.34
C TRP A 161 11.82 -14.99 -8.78
N CYS A 162 11.67 -15.06 -7.47
CA CYS A 162 10.37 -14.87 -6.83
C CYS A 162 10.47 -13.82 -5.72
N THR A 163 9.42 -13.02 -5.61
CA THR A 163 9.20 -12.09 -4.50
C THR A 163 7.86 -12.39 -3.86
N PHE A 164 7.83 -12.52 -2.53
CA PHE A 164 6.63 -12.53 -1.72
C PHE A 164 6.64 -11.30 -0.83
N SER A 165 5.69 -10.43 -1.03
CA SER A 165 5.60 -9.15 -0.30
C SER A 165 4.16 -8.87 0.11
N GLY A 166 3.96 -7.86 0.95
CA GLY A 166 2.64 -7.43 1.33
C GLY A 166 2.62 -6.76 2.68
N PHE A 167 1.41 -6.47 3.13
CA PHE A 167 1.16 -5.89 4.43
C PHE A 167 -0.04 -6.55 5.11
N ALA A 168 -0.17 -6.31 6.41
CA ALA A 168 -1.34 -6.64 7.19
C ALA A 168 -1.62 -5.51 8.18
N ASP A 169 -2.83 -4.99 8.11
CA ASP A 169 -3.35 -3.92 8.93
C ASP A 169 -4.45 -4.40 9.87
N PHE A 170 -4.39 -3.93 11.08
CA PHE A 170 -5.46 -4.04 12.05
C PHE A 170 -5.70 -2.69 12.69
N TRP A 171 -6.92 -2.15 12.52
CA TRP A 171 -7.25 -0.85 13.09
C TRP A 171 -8.66 -0.79 13.66
N ARG A 172 -8.87 0.21 14.52
CA ARG A 172 -10.20 0.57 14.96
C ARG A 172 -10.72 1.72 14.10
N GLU A 173 -11.93 1.56 13.58
CA GLU A 173 -12.72 2.56 12.88
C GLU A 173 -14.20 2.20 13.01
N PRO A 174 -14.95 2.85 13.90
CA PRO A 174 -16.38 2.59 14.04
C PRO A 174 -17.13 2.87 12.75
N ARG A 175 -17.80 1.85 12.22
CA ARG A 175 -18.63 1.91 11.02
C ARG A 175 -20.08 1.72 11.42
N SER A 176 -20.79 2.82 11.72
CA SER A 176 -22.16 2.80 12.23
C SER A 176 -23.14 2.10 11.29
N TRP A 177 -22.97 2.26 9.97
CA TRP A 177 -23.82 1.61 8.97
C TRP A 177 -23.63 0.09 8.91
N GLN A 178 -22.51 -0.42 9.37
CA GLN A 178 -22.15 -1.84 9.33
C GLN A 178 -22.26 -2.50 10.71
N GLY A 179 -22.22 -1.70 11.78
CA GLY A 179 -22.22 -2.15 13.17
C GLY A 179 -20.93 -2.87 13.56
N THR A 180 -19.79 -2.44 12.99
CA THR A 180 -18.45 -2.96 13.28
C THR A 180 -17.52 -1.84 13.74
N GLU A 181 -16.48 -2.19 14.49
CA GLU A 181 -15.49 -1.23 14.99
C GLU A 181 -14.06 -1.58 14.62
N TYR A 182 -13.75 -2.86 14.43
CA TYR A 182 -12.41 -3.34 14.18
C TYR A 182 -12.32 -3.92 12.78
N ILE A 183 -11.29 -3.51 12.07
CA ILE A 183 -11.07 -3.87 10.67
C ILE A 183 -9.73 -4.56 10.58
N PHE A 184 -9.69 -5.63 9.82
CA PHE A 184 -8.48 -6.29 9.37
C PHE A 184 -8.41 -6.23 7.85
N MET A 185 -7.21 -5.98 7.33
CA MET A 185 -6.92 -6.01 5.90
C MET A 185 -5.48 -6.50 5.69
N SER A 186 -5.28 -7.30 4.67
CA SER A 186 -3.95 -7.76 4.27
C SER A 186 -3.93 -8.01 2.77
N GLU A 187 -2.83 -7.63 2.12
CA GLU A 187 -2.62 -7.84 0.69
C GLU A 187 -1.30 -8.57 0.45
N PRO A 188 -1.25 -9.90 0.66
CA PRO A 188 -0.12 -10.70 0.23
C PRO A 188 -0.02 -10.71 -1.30
N GLN A 189 1.16 -10.41 -1.82
CA GLN A 189 1.52 -10.39 -3.22
C GLN A 189 2.58 -11.45 -3.52
N PHE A 190 2.45 -12.12 -4.66
CA PHE A 190 3.46 -13.03 -5.17
C PHE A 190 3.84 -12.64 -6.60
N TRP A 191 5.16 -12.51 -6.84
CA TRP A 191 5.71 -12.06 -8.12
C TRP A 191 6.78 -13.00 -8.64
N VAL A 192 6.74 -13.28 -9.94
CA VAL A 192 7.81 -13.92 -10.70
C VAL A 192 8.56 -12.83 -11.47
N ASN A 193 9.85 -12.66 -11.21
CA ASN A 193 10.69 -11.60 -11.73
C ASN A 193 11.33 -12.02 -13.07
N LEU A 194 10.89 -11.45 -14.18
CA LEU A 194 11.29 -11.84 -15.52
C LEU A 194 12.70 -11.38 -15.91
N ASN A 195 13.30 -10.45 -15.17
CA ASN A 195 14.70 -10.04 -15.36
C ASN A 195 15.72 -11.17 -15.11
N ASN A 196 15.30 -12.28 -14.54
CA ASN A 196 16.14 -13.47 -14.37
C ASN A 196 16.16 -14.39 -15.62
N LEU A 197 15.32 -14.10 -16.63
CA LEU A 197 15.37 -14.78 -17.92
C LEU A 197 16.59 -14.31 -18.71
N LYS A 198 17.29 -15.26 -19.36
CA LYS A 198 18.44 -14.96 -20.23
C LYS A 198 18.01 -14.02 -21.37
N GLY A 199 18.70 -12.90 -21.50
CA GLY A 199 18.38 -11.85 -22.48
C GLY A 199 17.34 -10.83 -22.02
N TRP A 200 16.79 -11.00 -20.80
CA TRP A 200 15.81 -10.10 -20.21
C TRP A 200 16.34 -9.33 -18.98
N GLU A 201 17.64 -9.37 -18.73
CA GLU A 201 18.27 -8.83 -17.52
C GLU A 201 17.99 -7.32 -17.30
N LYS A 202 17.62 -6.61 -18.38
CA LYS A 202 17.24 -5.19 -18.33
C LYS A 202 15.73 -4.97 -18.24
N VAL A 203 14.93 -6.02 -18.38
CA VAL A 203 13.46 -5.94 -18.32
C VAL A 203 13.03 -6.05 -16.88
N ARG A 204 12.57 -4.92 -16.32
CA ARG A 204 12.14 -4.85 -14.92
C ARG A 204 10.66 -5.14 -14.76
N LEU A 205 10.22 -6.22 -15.38
CA LEU A 205 8.85 -6.69 -15.36
C LEU A 205 8.72 -7.93 -14.48
N SER A 206 7.71 -7.96 -13.65
CA SER A 206 7.27 -9.13 -12.90
C SER A 206 5.83 -9.45 -13.25
N ILE A 207 5.48 -10.73 -13.21
CA ILE A 207 4.11 -11.22 -13.40
C ILE A 207 3.70 -11.94 -12.13
N GLY A 208 2.48 -11.72 -11.68
CA GLY A 208 2.02 -12.31 -10.43
C GLY A 208 0.62 -11.87 -10.07
N GLY A 209 0.41 -11.57 -8.81
CA GLY A 209 -0.88 -11.12 -8.32
C GLY A 209 -0.87 -10.89 -6.82
N GLU A 210 -2.03 -10.52 -6.33
CA GLU A 210 -2.30 -10.29 -4.93
C GLU A 210 -3.64 -10.90 -4.53
N VAL A 211 -3.84 -11.01 -3.24
CA VAL A 211 -5.16 -11.34 -2.68
C VAL A 211 -5.46 -10.34 -1.58
N GLU A 212 -6.46 -9.47 -1.76
CA GLU A 212 -6.99 -8.71 -0.63
C GLU A 212 -7.74 -9.67 0.31
N LEU A 213 -7.27 -9.79 1.53
CA LEU A 213 -7.89 -10.53 2.62
C LEU A 213 -8.41 -9.52 3.63
N SER A 214 -9.71 -9.43 3.82
CA SER A 214 -10.26 -8.43 4.72
C SER A 214 -11.37 -8.98 5.61
N ALA A 215 -11.54 -8.37 6.78
CA ALA A 215 -12.67 -8.58 7.67
C ALA A 215 -13.19 -7.23 8.13
N ASN A 216 -14.51 -7.04 8.03
CA ASN A 216 -15.19 -5.78 8.34
C ASN A 216 -14.75 -4.59 7.46
N PHE A 217 -14.05 -4.83 6.35
CA PHE A 217 -13.61 -3.79 5.41
C PHE A 217 -14.60 -3.65 4.24
N VAL A 218 -14.68 -4.63 3.35
CA VAL A 218 -15.63 -4.65 2.23
C VAL A 218 -17.06 -4.92 2.72
N GLY A 219 -17.21 -5.75 3.73
CA GLY A 219 -18.48 -6.12 4.35
C GLY A 219 -18.27 -6.58 5.78
N LYS A 220 -19.33 -7.02 6.45
CA LYS A 220 -19.32 -7.47 7.85
C LYS A 220 -18.64 -8.83 8.07
N SER A 221 -18.23 -9.50 7.01
CA SER A 221 -17.61 -10.84 7.08
C SER A 221 -16.19 -10.82 6.54
N PHE A 222 -15.52 -11.95 6.67
CA PHE A 222 -14.25 -12.18 5.98
C PHE A 222 -14.46 -12.25 4.47
N CYS A 223 -13.60 -11.58 3.74
CA CYS A 223 -13.59 -11.51 2.27
C CYS A 223 -12.19 -11.83 1.74
N ALA A 224 -12.12 -12.49 0.59
CA ALA A 224 -10.88 -12.70 -0.16
C ALA A 224 -11.13 -12.30 -1.60
N MET A 225 -10.35 -11.34 -2.10
CA MET A 225 -10.48 -10.80 -3.47
C MET A 225 -9.14 -10.98 -4.20
N PRO A 226 -9.02 -12.07 -4.99
CA PRO A 226 -7.80 -12.32 -5.77
C PRO A 226 -7.74 -11.42 -7.01
N ALA A 227 -6.52 -10.99 -7.33
CA ALA A 227 -6.19 -10.25 -8.53
C ALA A 227 -4.92 -10.81 -9.17
N VAL A 228 -4.86 -10.81 -10.50
CA VAL A 228 -3.68 -11.17 -11.28
C VAL A 228 -3.15 -9.91 -11.97
N GLY A 229 -1.82 -9.78 -12.07
CA GLY A 229 -1.28 -8.55 -12.60
C GLY A 229 0.15 -8.62 -13.08
N ALA A 230 0.62 -7.46 -13.52
CA ALA A 230 2.00 -7.20 -13.92
C ALA A 230 2.54 -5.99 -13.14
N LYS A 231 3.82 -6.05 -12.75
CA LYS A 231 4.54 -5.01 -12.05
C LYS A 231 5.77 -4.57 -12.84
N TRP A 232 5.83 -3.30 -13.16
CA TRP A 232 7.00 -2.68 -13.77
C TRP A 232 7.75 -1.84 -12.74
N THR A 233 9.04 -2.15 -12.50
CA THR A 233 9.91 -1.39 -11.58
C THR A 233 10.80 -0.44 -12.38
N PHE A 234 10.92 0.83 -11.97
CA PHE A 234 11.69 1.88 -12.67
C PHE A 234 13.13 1.98 -12.19
#